data_a62f7daf3af90e5f7cc9ad69740a9842
#
_entry.id   a62f7daf3af90e5f7cc9ad69740a9842
#
_cell.length_a   1.000
_cell.length_b   1.000
_cell.length_c   1.000
_cell.angle_alpha   90.00
_cell.angle_beta   90.00
_cell.angle_gamma   90.00
#
_symmetry.space_group_name_H-M   'P 1'
#
loop_
_entity.id
_entity.type
_entity.pdbx_description
1 polymer ?
#
loop_
_entity_poly.entity_id
_entity_poly.type
_entity_poly.pdbx_seq_one_letter_code
_entity_poly.pdbx_strand_id
1 'polypeptide(L)'
;PKTYDDVTSEFALGQVAFYPNGVWAYTQIKGNEVADDDLGMLPYYMGIKGEEESGPAGVYDASWAVNKNASDKDKQATLDFIKWMVTDDEAKKILSQDMGFSVPFTTFDGDEFQPDNPLTKIARSYAADGKTEVRSFTVPDQQWQDDVAAALIEYAQGTGDWSKVKSAYVDGWATEWNNNEESLGSVPQAQKFDQQG
;
A
#
# COMPACT_ATOMS: atom_id res chain seq x y z
N PRO A 1 12.82 -2.61 -19.19
CA PRO A 1 12.01 -2.16 -18.05
C PRO A 1 12.93 -1.75 -16.92
N LYS A 2 12.60 -0.67 -16.21
CA LYS A 2 13.34 -0.27 -15.00
C LYS A 2 12.86 -1.11 -13.83
N THR A 3 13.76 -1.39 -12.90
CA THR A 3 13.44 -2.07 -11.64
C THR A 3 12.82 -1.08 -10.63
N TYR A 4 12.27 -1.58 -9.54
CA TYR A 4 11.81 -0.76 -8.42
C TYR A 4 12.95 0.13 -7.88
N ASP A 5 14.14 -0.43 -7.70
CA ASP A 5 15.30 0.29 -7.19
C ASP A 5 15.80 1.38 -8.16
N ASP A 6 15.74 1.13 -9.49
CA ASP A 6 16.09 2.13 -10.48
C ASP A 6 15.19 3.37 -10.38
N VAL A 7 13.86 3.19 -10.33
CA VAL A 7 12.92 4.32 -10.27
C VAL A 7 12.95 5.04 -8.93
N THR A 8 13.17 4.32 -7.83
CA THR A 8 13.35 4.91 -6.50
C THR A 8 14.60 5.78 -6.47
N SER A 9 15.71 5.28 -7.04
CA SER A 9 16.98 6.02 -7.12
C SER A 9 16.85 7.28 -7.97
N GLU A 10 16.17 7.22 -9.12
CA GLU A 10 15.94 8.40 -9.96
C GLU A 10 15.16 9.51 -9.24
N PHE A 11 14.15 9.13 -8.46
CA PHE A 11 13.42 10.10 -7.65
C PHE A 11 14.30 10.66 -6.52
N ALA A 12 15.00 9.82 -5.78
CA ALA A 12 15.85 10.23 -4.67
C ALA A 12 17.00 11.15 -5.12
N LEU A 13 17.46 11.02 -6.38
CA LEU A 13 18.47 11.88 -6.99
C LEU A 13 17.88 13.11 -7.70
N GLY A 14 16.59 13.39 -7.56
CA GLY A 14 15.93 14.54 -8.18
C GLY A 14 15.83 14.49 -9.71
N GLN A 15 15.98 13.32 -10.31
CA GLN A 15 15.94 13.16 -11.78
C GLN A 15 14.53 13.11 -12.34
N VAL A 16 13.53 12.81 -11.50
CA VAL A 16 12.10 12.79 -11.84
C VAL A 16 11.29 13.54 -10.78
N ALA A 17 10.22 14.24 -11.22
CA ALA A 17 9.38 15.05 -10.34
C ALA A 17 8.24 14.24 -9.68
N PHE A 18 7.82 13.13 -10.28
CA PHE A 18 6.71 12.30 -9.80
C PHE A 18 7.13 10.85 -9.68
N TYR A 19 6.79 10.27 -8.55
CA TYR A 19 7.08 8.88 -8.23
C TYR A 19 5.85 8.21 -7.60
N PRO A 20 5.14 7.34 -8.35
CA PRO A 20 3.99 6.63 -7.81
C PRO A 20 4.44 5.55 -6.83
N ASN A 21 4.30 5.81 -5.54
CA ASN A 21 4.67 4.89 -4.46
C ASN A 21 3.91 5.24 -3.18
N GLY A 22 4.19 4.52 -2.09
CA GLY A 22 3.65 4.78 -0.76
C GLY A 22 4.67 5.44 0.19
N VAL A 23 4.20 5.82 1.36
CA VAL A 23 5.01 6.50 2.39
C VAL A 23 6.24 5.70 2.84
N TRP A 24 6.23 4.39 2.69
CA TRP A 24 7.36 3.49 3.01
C TRP A 24 8.60 3.75 2.16
N ALA A 25 8.43 4.29 0.95
CA ALA A 25 9.56 4.61 0.07
C ALA A 25 10.50 5.68 0.67
N TYR A 26 10.03 6.45 1.65
CA TYR A 26 10.84 7.48 2.30
C TYR A 26 12.14 6.94 2.88
N THR A 27 12.16 5.73 3.41
CA THR A 27 13.38 5.11 3.96
C THR A 27 14.50 4.94 2.93
N GLN A 28 14.15 4.86 1.64
CA GLN A 28 15.08 4.75 0.53
C GLN A 28 15.40 6.13 -0.10
N ILE A 29 14.58 7.14 0.17
CA ILE A 29 14.72 8.50 -0.35
C ILE A 29 15.54 9.36 0.63
N LYS A 30 15.34 9.17 1.94
CA LYS A 30 15.95 9.94 3.01
C LYS A 30 17.48 10.02 2.88
N GLY A 31 18.00 11.24 2.97
CA GLY A 31 19.45 11.48 2.97
C GLY A 31 20.12 11.45 1.59
N ASN A 32 19.33 11.44 0.52
CA ASN A 32 19.80 11.64 -0.85
C ASN A 32 19.69 13.11 -1.26
N GLU A 33 19.63 13.41 -2.58
CA GLU A 33 19.67 14.77 -3.11
C GLU A 33 18.34 15.54 -2.89
N VAL A 34 17.20 14.82 -2.82
CA VAL A 34 15.90 15.46 -2.56
C VAL A 34 15.77 15.73 -1.07
N ALA A 35 15.62 16.99 -0.69
CA ALA A 35 15.45 17.38 0.71
C ALA A 35 14.02 17.04 1.20
N ASP A 36 13.89 16.79 2.51
CA ASP A 36 12.59 16.48 3.12
C ASP A 36 11.54 17.57 2.90
N ASP A 37 11.96 18.85 2.87
CA ASP A 37 11.08 19.99 2.66
C ASP A 37 10.60 20.11 1.19
N ASP A 38 11.26 19.43 0.24
CA ASP A 38 10.89 19.39 -1.17
C ASP A 38 9.94 18.19 -1.47
N LEU A 39 9.71 17.31 -0.49
CA LEU A 39 8.81 16.18 -0.65
C LEU A 39 7.34 16.60 -0.52
N GLY A 40 6.53 16.23 -1.50
CA GLY A 40 5.10 16.35 -1.48
C GLY A 40 4.42 15.01 -1.72
N MET A 41 3.13 14.92 -1.40
CA MET A 41 2.32 13.74 -1.67
C MET A 41 0.98 14.17 -2.25
N LEU A 42 0.58 13.56 -3.35
CA LEU A 42 -0.70 13.77 -4.01
C LEU A 42 -1.45 12.46 -4.09
N PRO A 43 -2.77 12.45 -3.87
CA PRO A 43 -3.61 11.33 -4.25
C PRO A 43 -3.54 11.08 -5.76
N TYR A 44 -3.86 9.87 -6.19
CA TYR A 44 -4.08 9.62 -7.60
C TYR A 44 -5.36 10.32 -8.07
N TYR A 45 -5.24 11.07 -9.16
CA TYR A 45 -6.37 11.70 -9.84
C TYR A 45 -6.62 11.03 -11.19
N MET A 46 -7.79 10.43 -11.33
CA MET A 46 -8.21 9.69 -12.52
C MET A 46 -9.14 10.52 -13.43
N GLY A 47 -9.50 11.74 -13.04
CA GLY A 47 -10.44 12.60 -13.74
C GLY A 47 -11.90 12.21 -13.51
N ILE A 48 -12.20 11.54 -12.40
CA ILE A 48 -13.54 11.09 -12.05
C ILE A 48 -14.20 12.14 -11.14
N LYS A 49 -15.45 12.49 -11.45
CA LYS A 49 -16.20 13.45 -10.63
C LYS A 49 -16.32 12.97 -9.18
N GLY A 50 -15.94 13.81 -8.24
CA GLY A 50 -15.99 13.55 -6.80
C GLY A 50 -14.66 13.05 -6.22
N GLU A 51 -13.64 12.76 -7.04
CA GLU A 51 -12.33 12.34 -6.55
C GLU A 51 -11.56 13.46 -5.84
N GLU A 52 -11.96 14.71 -6.02
CA GLU A 52 -11.43 15.87 -5.29
C GLU A 52 -11.60 15.78 -3.78
N GLU A 53 -12.54 14.96 -3.32
CA GLU A 53 -12.77 14.63 -1.90
C GLU A 53 -11.94 13.43 -1.42
N SER A 54 -11.23 12.76 -2.34
CA SER A 54 -10.40 11.60 -2.01
C SER A 54 -9.04 12.01 -1.47
N GLY A 55 -8.58 11.28 -0.47
CA GLY A 55 -7.22 11.32 0.05
C GLY A 55 -6.33 10.22 -0.54
N PRO A 56 -5.15 10.00 0.04
CA PRO A 56 -4.27 8.90 -0.34
C PRO A 56 -4.93 7.54 -0.13
N ALA A 57 -4.48 6.55 -0.91
CA ALA A 57 -4.91 5.17 -0.70
C ALA A 57 -4.31 4.62 0.61
N GLY A 58 -5.19 4.15 1.50
CA GLY A 58 -4.80 3.41 2.70
C GLY A 58 -4.75 1.91 2.43
N VAL A 59 -3.64 1.28 2.78
CA VAL A 59 -3.43 -0.15 2.57
C VAL A 59 -3.08 -0.80 3.92
N TYR A 60 -3.87 -1.79 4.33
CA TYR A 60 -3.63 -2.64 5.49
C TYR A 60 -3.51 -4.10 5.05
N ASP A 61 -2.69 -4.35 4.03
CA ASP A 61 -2.52 -5.65 3.41
C ASP A 61 -1.31 -6.43 3.94
N ALA A 62 -0.44 -5.80 4.70
CA ALA A 62 0.68 -6.46 5.35
C ALA A 62 0.24 -7.17 6.63
N SER A 63 0.46 -8.49 6.71
CA SER A 63 0.16 -9.30 7.88
C SER A 63 1.29 -10.27 8.20
N TRP A 64 1.43 -10.62 9.48
CA TRP A 64 2.33 -11.69 9.89
C TRP A 64 1.62 -13.04 9.84
N ALA A 65 2.22 -13.99 9.15
CA ALA A 65 1.72 -15.34 9.08
C ALA A 65 2.50 -16.25 10.05
N VAL A 66 1.77 -16.99 10.88
CA VAL A 66 2.34 -18.03 11.75
C VAL A 66 2.26 -19.36 11.04
N ASN A 67 3.40 -20.05 10.88
CA ASN A 67 3.45 -21.35 10.21
C ASN A 67 2.60 -22.39 10.99
N LYS A 68 1.49 -22.82 10.40
CA LYS A 68 0.58 -23.81 11.04
C LYS A 68 1.24 -25.15 11.34
N ASN A 69 2.31 -25.51 10.62
CA ASN A 69 3.01 -26.78 10.77
C ASN A 69 4.20 -26.72 11.75
N ALA A 70 4.50 -25.54 12.33
CA ALA A 70 5.52 -25.41 13.36
C ALA A 70 5.07 -26.09 14.66
N SER A 71 6.02 -26.41 15.53
CA SER A 71 5.70 -26.92 16.87
C SER A 71 4.92 -25.90 17.70
N ASP A 72 4.14 -26.35 18.67
CA ASP A 72 3.37 -25.43 19.52
C ASP A 72 4.29 -24.47 20.30
N LYS A 73 5.49 -24.92 20.67
CA LYS A 73 6.51 -24.07 21.28
C LYS A 73 6.96 -22.95 20.33
N ASP A 74 7.21 -23.25 19.07
CA ASP A 74 7.66 -22.25 18.09
C ASP A 74 6.53 -21.28 17.72
N LYS A 75 5.28 -21.79 17.62
CA LYS A 75 4.09 -20.93 17.44
C LYS A 75 3.95 -19.95 18.59
N GLN A 76 4.06 -20.45 19.85
CA GLN A 76 3.95 -19.58 21.01
C GLN A 76 5.07 -18.53 21.04
N ALA A 77 6.31 -18.94 20.78
CA ALA A 77 7.43 -18.00 20.71
C ALA A 77 7.23 -16.92 19.62
N THR A 78 6.67 -17.30 18.45
CA THR A 78 6.32 -16.37 17.39
C THR A 78 5.26 -15.37 17.85
N LEU A 79 4.20 -15.84 18.50
CA LEU A 79 3.14 -14.97 19.01
C LEU A 79 3.64 -14.03 20.12
N ASP A 80 4.52 -14.53 21.00
CA ASP A 80 5.13 -13.73 22.06
C ASP A 80 6.01 -12.62 21.45
N PHE A 81 6.76 -12.92 20.38
CA PHE A 81 7.55 -11.94 19.65
C PHE A 81 6.68 -10.89 18.95
N ILE A 82 5.63 -11.31 18.25
CA ILE A 82 4.68 -10.38 17.61
C ILE A 82 4.04 -9.48 18.68
N LYS A 83 3.62 -10.04 19.79
CA LYS A 83 3.07 -9.27 20.92
C LYS A 83 4.08 -8.26 21.44
N TRP A 84 5.33 -8.66 21.67
CA TRP A 84 6.40 -7.77 22.08
C TRP A 84 6.61 -6.62 21.09
N MET A 85 6.66 -6.91 19.79
CA MET A 85 6.83 -5.88 18.76
C MET A 85 5.77 -4.77 18.82
N VAL A 86 4.53 -5.09 19.20
CA VAL A 86 3.41 -4.13 19.18
C VAL A 86 3.03 -3.59 20.55
N THR A 87 3.69 -4.03 21.64
CA THR A 87 3.35 -3.59 23.01
C THR A 87 4.53 -3.03 23.80
N ASP A 88 5.75 -3.40 23.46
CA ASP A 88 6.96 -2.94 24.15
C ASP A 88 7.43 -1.58 23.57
N ASP A 89 7.79 -0.63 24.43
CA ASP A 89 8.10 0.73 23.98
C ASP A 89 9.39 0.81 23.14
N GLU A 90 10.38 -0.03 23.42
CA GLU A 90 11.61 -0.08 22.62
C GLU A 90 11.30 -0.67 21.23
N ALA A 91 10.57 -1.77 21.17
CA ALA A 91 10.16 -2.40 19.92
C ALA A 91 9.29 -1.47 19.06
N LYS A 92 8.35 -0.75 19.68
CA LYS A 92 7.51 0.25 18.99
C LYS A 92 8.35 1.38 18.38
N LYS A 93 9.36 1.87 19.09
CA LYS A 93 10.28 2.89 18.56
C LYS A 93 11.11 2.37 17.39
N ILE A 94 11.62 1.15 17.50
CA ILE A 94 12.34 0.52 16.37
C ILE A 94 11.44 0.46 15.14
N LEU A 95 10.21 -0.04 15.28
CA LEU A 95 9.28 -0.15 14.14
C LEU A 95 8.91 1.22 13.57
N SER A 96 8.58 2.20 14.40
CA SER A 96 8.07 3.48 13.95
C SER A 96 9.17 4.47 13.56
N GLN A 97 10.19 4.64 14.39
CA GLN A 97 11.22 5.67 14.21
C GLN A 97 12.40 5.19 13.38
N ASP A 98 12.95 4.01 13.70
CA ASP A 98 14.12 3.51 12.98
C ASP A 98 13.77 2.91 11.63
N MET A 99 12.66 2.14 11.56
CA MET A 99 12.19 1.50 10.33
C MET A 99 11.16 2.34 9.56
N GLY A 100 10.62 3.41 10.15
CA GLY A 100 9.69 4.34 9.49
C GLY A 100 8.30 3.80 9.21
N PHE A 101 7.87 2.72 9.88
CA PHE A 101 6.56 2.14 9.67
C PHE A 101 5.44 2.93 10.35
N SER A 102 4.34 3.14 9.63
CA SER A 102 3.05 3.51 10.22
C SER A 102 2.31 2.24 10.63
N VAL A 103 2.25 1.98 11.94
CA VAL A 103 1.67 0.74 12.47
C VAL A 103 0.24 1.00 12.93
N PRO A 104 -0.78 0.23 12.46
CA PRO A 104 -2.20 0.53 12.68
C PRO A 104 -2.76 -0.01 14.01
N PHE A 105 -1.93 -0.15 15.02
CA PHE A 105 -2.35 -0.59 16.36
C PHE A 105 -2.49 0.62 17.29
N THR A 106 -3.54 0.62 18.13
CA THR A 106 -3.78 1.68 19.13
C THR A 106 -2.63 1.84 20.14
N THR A 107 -1.79 0.83 20.29
CA THR A 107 -0.57 0.91 21.09
C THR A 107 0.47 1.89 20.53
N PHE A 108 0.29 2.36 19.28
CA PHE A 108 1.15 3.34 18.61
C PHE A 108 0.51 4.74 18.52
N ASP A 109 -0.57 5.01 19.23
CA ASP A 109 -1.27 6.31 19.17
C ASP A 109 -0.50 7.45 19.82
N GLY A 110 0.54 7.18 20.63
CA GLY A 110 1.41 8.20 21.23
C GLY A 110 2.31 8.88 20.20
N ASP A 111 2.52 10.20 20.36
CA ASP A 111 3.39 10.99 19.47
C ASP A 111 4.81 10.42 19.38
N GLU A 112 5.30 9.82 20.45
CA GLU A 112 6.63 9.18 20.53
C GLU A 112 6.76 7.92 19.68
N PHE A 113 5.67 7.37 19.18
CA PHE A 113 5.65 6.19 18.31
C PHE A 113 5.26 6.53 16.86
N GLN A 114 5.22 7.82 16.53
CA GLN A 114 4.95 8.23 15.17
C GLN A 114 6.23 8.24 14.33
N PRO A 115 6.22 7.74 13.08
CA PRO A 115 7.39 7.78 12.24
C PRO A 115 7.80 9.22 11.92
N ASP A 116 9.10 9.49 11.99
CA ASP A 116 9.65 10.75 11.47
C ASP A 116 9.81 10.67 9.96
N ASN A 117 8.66 10.73 9.31
CA ASN A 117 8.50 10.60 7.87
C ASN A 117 7.59 11.73 7.37
N PRO A 118 8.11 12.69 6.59
CA PRO A 118 7.33 13.81 6.08
C PRO A 118 6.15 13.36 5.21
N LEU A 119 6.28 12.28 4.43
CA LEU A 119 5.18 11.75 3.63
C LEU A 119 4.04 11.22 4.49
N THR A 120 4.35 10.58 5.63
CA THR A 120 3.32 10.14 6.59
C THR A 120 2.60 11.35 7.21
N LYS A 121 3.33 12.42 7.52
CA LYS A 121 2.72 13.66 8.04
C LYS A 121 1.77 14.27 7.02
N ILE A 122 2.16 14.32 5.75
CA ILE A 122 1.31 14.81 4.65
C ILE A 122 0.09 13.91 4.45
N ALA A 123 0.26 12.57 4.43
CA ALA A 123 -0.86 11.65 4.29
C ALA A 123 -1.92 11.83 5.40
N ARG A 124 -1.49 12.08 6.63
CA ARG A 124 -2.37 12.37 7.76
C ARG A 124 -3.08 13.72 7.65
N SER A 125 -2.45 14.74 7.06
CA SER A 125 -3.11 16.04 6.87
C SER A 125 -4.33 15.94 5.96
N TYR A 126 -4.31 15.04 4.98
CA TYR A 126 -5.49 14.77 4.15
C TYR A 126 -6.70 14.30 4.98
N ALA A 127 -6.47 13.40 5.93
CA ALA A 127 -7.54 12.95 6.84
C ALA A 127 -8.01 14.08 7.77
N ALA A 128 -7.09 14.90 8.27
CA ALA A 128 -7.42 16.07 9.09
C ALA A 128 -8.22 17.12 8.31
N ASP A 129 -7.99 17.24 7.01
CA ASP A 129 -8.74 18.11 6.09
C ASP A 129 -10.09 17.50 5.65
N GLY A 130 -10.47 16.35 6.21
CA GLY A 130 -11.73 15.67 5.92
C GLY A 130 -11.74 14.90 4.59
N LYS A 131 -10.57 14.64 4.00
CA LYS A 131 -10.47 13.84 2.77
C LYS A 131 -10.70 12.36 3.07
N THR A 132 -11.47 11.71 2.21
CA THR A 132 -11.80 10.28 2.37
C THR A 132 -10.62 9.41 1.96
N GLU A 133 -10.23 8.50 2.84
CA GLU A 133 -9.25 7.47 2.50
C GLU A 133 -9.79 6.54 1.40
N VAL A 134 -9.00 6.36 0.35
CA VAL A 134 -9.33 5.41 -0.71
C VAL A 134 -8.76 4.03 -0.32
N ARG A 135 -9.64 3.06 -0.15
CA ARG A 135 -9.23 1.69 0.18
C ARG A 135 -8.99 0.87 -1.08
N SER A 136 -7.95 0.05 -1.05
CA SER A 136 -7.71 -0.91 -2.14
C SER A 136 -8.82 -1.97 -2.17
N PHE A 137 -9.11 -2.47 -3.37
CA PHE A 137 -9.99 -3.62 -3.56
C PHE A 137 -9.19 -4.93 -3.45
N THR A 138 -9.91 -6.05 -3.23
CA THR A 138 -9.28 -7.36 -3.14
C THR A 138 -8.76 -7.82 -4.50
N VAL A 139 -7.50 -8.21 -4.54
CA VAL A 139 -6.81 -8.74 -5.72
C VAL A 139 -6.89 -10.27 -5.70
N PRO A 140 -7.32 -10.94 -6.79
CA PRO A 140 -7.45 -12.39 -6.81
C PRO A 140 -6.10 -13.10 -6.70
N ASP A 141 -5.10 -12.66 -7.48
CA ASP A 141 -3.75 -13.20 -7.45
C ASP A 141 -2.73 -12.33 -8.20
N GLN A 142 -1.49 -12.78 -8.27
CA GLN A 142 -0.43 -12.11 -9.01
C GLN A 142 -0.63 -12.20 -10.53
N GLN A 143 -1.18 -13.30 -11.04
CA GLN A 143 -1.40 -13.48 -12.48
C GLN A 143 -2.32 -12.39 -13.04
N TRP A 144 -3.41 -12.08 -12.34
CA TRP A 144 -4.29 -10.99 -12.73
C TRP A 144 -3.58 -9.64 -12.78
N GLN A 145 -2.73 -9.35 -11.80
CA GLN A 145 -1.96 -8.11 -11.76
C GLN A 145 -1.02 -8.01 -12.98
N ASP A 146 -0.33 -9.11 -13.29
CA ASP A 146 0.60 -9.18 -14.42
C ASP A 146 -0.12 -9.01 -15.77
N ASP A 147 -1.29 -9.62 -15.94
CA ASP A 147 -2.09 -9.51 -17.15
C ASP A 147 -2.64 -8.09 -17.35
N VAL A 148 -3.12 -7.45 -16.29
CA VAL A 148 -3.54 -6.05 -16.32
C VAL A 148 -2.37 -5.12 -16.64
N ALA A 149 -1.23 -5.34 -16.01
CA ALA A 149 -0.02 -4.54 -16.26
C ALA A 149 0.45 -4.69 -17.71
N ALA A 150 0.47 -5.91 -18.26
CA ALA A 150 0.83 -6.16 -19.66
C ALA A 150 -0.12 -5.43 -20.63
N ALA A 151 -1.43 -5.54 -20.41
CA ALA A 151 -2.43 -4.87 -21.24
C ALA A 151 -2.31 -3.34 -21.18
N LEU A 152 -2.03 -2.77 -20.01
CA LEU A 152 -1.80 -1.33 -19.85
C LEU A 152 -0.53 -0.86 -20.57
N ILE A 153 0.55 -1.63 -20.49
CA ILE A 153 1.81 -1.33 -21.20
C ILE A 153 1.59 -1.32 -22.71
N GLU A 154 0.92 -2.34 -23.26
CA GLU A 154 0.60 -2.39 -24.70
C GLU A 154 -0.25 -1.19 -25.12
N TYR A 155 -1.26 -0.83 -24.32
CA TYR A 155 -2.09 0.33 -24.59
C TYR A 155 -1.27 1.64 -24.58
N ALA A 156 -0.42 1.83 -23.58
CA ALA A 156 0.44 3.02 -23.46
C ALA A 156 1.46 3.13 -24.60
N GLN A 157 1.90 1.99 -25.14
CA GLN A 157 2.82 1.94 -26.30
C GLN A 157 2.09 2.09 -27.65
N GLY A 158 0.77 2.13 -27.67
CA GLY A 158 -0.02 2.19 -28.90
C GLY A 158 -0.07 0.87 -29.68
N THR A 159 0.30 -0.24 -29.06
CA THR A 159 0.28 -1.60 -29.66
C THR A 159 -0.92 -2.44 -29.25
N GLY A 160 -1.70 -1.97 -28.27
CA GLY A 160 -2.93 -2.58 -27.79
C GLY A 160 -4.08 -1.57 -27.74
N ASP A 161 -5.29 -2.03 -27.53
CA ASP A 161 -6.48 -1.20 -27.40
C ASP A 161 -7.06 -1.24 -25.97
N TRP A 162 -7.92 -0.26 -25.65
CA TRP A 162 -8.54 -0.13 -24.33
C TRP A 162 -9.47 -1.29 -23.99
N SER A 163 -10.05 -1.97 -24.99
CA SER A 163 -10.93 -3.12 -24.75
C SER A 163 -10.17 -4.28 -24.12
N LYS A 164 -8.89 -4.48 -24.51
CA LYS A 164 -8.00 -5.48 -23.91
C LYS A 164 -7.72 -5.15 -22.45
N VAL A 165 -7.43 -3.89 -22.13
CA VAL A 165 -7.23 -3.45 -20.73
C VAL A 165 -8.47 -3.71 -19.90
N LYS A 166 -9.65 -3.32 -20.43
CA LYS A 166 -10.92 -3.52 -19.73
C LYS A 166 -11.21 -5.01 -19.49
N SER A 167 -10.98 -5.86 -20.48
CA SER A 167 -11.19 -7.31 -20.35
C SER A 167 -10.22 -7.92 -19.33
N ALA A 168 -8.93 -7.57 -19.40
CA ALA A 168 -7.96 -8.04 -18.40
C ALA A 168 -8.37 -7.63 -16.98
N TYR A 169 -8.84 -6.38 -16.81
CA TYR A 169 -9.21 -5.83 -15.50
C TYR A 169 -10.50 -6.45 -14.95
N VAL A 170 -11.54 -6.60 -15.75
CA VAL A 170 -12.89 -7.00 -15.30
C VAL A 170 -13.08 -8.51 -15.44
N ASP A 171 -12.93 -9.04 -16.67
CA ASP A 171 -13.18 -10.45 -16.95
C ASP A 171 -12.06 -11.32 -16.37
N GLY A 172 -10.82 -10.83 -16.44
CA GLY A 172 -9.64 -11.45 -15.84
C GLY A 172 -9.78 -11.58 -14.33
N TRP A 173 -10.25 -10.53 -13.64
CA TRP A 173 -10.48 -10.59 -12.19
C TRP A 173 -11.46 -11.70 -11.81
N ALA A 174 -12.58 -11.79 -12.50
CA ALA A 174 -13.57 -12.81 -12.25
C ALA A 174 -13.04 -14.23 -12.54
N THR A 175 -12.25 -14.38 -13.62
CA THR A 175 -11.63 -15.65 -14.00
C THR A 175 -10.65 -16.13 -12.94
N GLU A 176 -9.71 -15.25 -12.53
CA GLU A 176 -8.69 -15.63 -11.55
C GLU A 176 -9.28 -15.82 -10.14
N TRP A 177 -10.33 -15.08 -9.79
CA TRP A 177 -11.03 -15.35 -8.54
C TRP A 177 -11.63 -16.76 -8.54
N ASN A 178 -12.32 -17.15 -9.61
CA ASN A 178 -12.91 -18.50 -9.72
C ASN A 178 -11.85 -19.60 -9.76
N ASN A 179 -10.72 -19.37 -10.39
CA ASN A 179 -9.59 -20.31 -10.42
C ASN A 179 -9.01 -20.54 -9.02
N ASN A 180 -9.10 -19.55 -8.15
CA ASN A 180 -8.57 -19.58 -6.78
C ASN A 180 -9.66 -19.69 -5.70
N GLU A 181 -10.90 -20.04 -6.03
CA GLU A 181 -12.05 -20.05 -5.12
C GLU A 181 -11.81 -20.94 -3.87
N GLU A 182 -11.08 -22.06 -4.02
CA GLU A 182 -10.75 -22.94 -2.90
C GLU A 182 -9.94 -22.22 -1.81
N SER A 183 -9.08 -21.28 -2.18
CA SER A 183 -8.24 -20.52 -1.26
C SER A 183 -8.83 -19.17 -0.87
N LEU A 184 -9.54 -18.51 -1.77
CA LEU A 184 -10.10 -17.17 -1.59
C LEU A 184 -11.53 -17.18 -1.03
N GLY A 185 -12.24 -18.29 -1.20
CA GLY A 185 -13.67 -18.38 -0.88
C GLY A 185 -14.55 -17.79 -1.97
N SER A 186 -15.86 -17.69 -1.69
CA SER A 186 -16.82 -17.13 -2.63
C SER A 186 -16.52 -15.65 -2.96
N VAL A 187 -16.87 -15.23 -4.18
CA VAL A 187 -16.71 -13.84 -4.63
C VAL A 187 -17.30 -12.88 -3.60
N PRO A 188 -16.53 -11.88 -3.12
CA PRO A 188 -17.03 -10.93 -2.16
C PRO A 188 -18.18 -10.11 -2.75
N GLN A 189 -19.27 -10.02 -2.03
CA GLN A 189 -20.38 -9.16 -2.42
C GLN A 189 -19.98 -7.70 -2.23
N ALA A 190 -20.31 -6.86 -3.21
CA ALA A 190 -20.12 -5.43 -3.08
C ALA A 190 -20.86 -4.93 -1.82
N GLN A 191 -20.12 -4.54 -0.81
CA GLN A 191 -20.70 -3.88 0.34
C GLN A 191 -20.97 -2.41 -0.03
N LYS A 192 -22.20 -1.95 0.14
CA LYS A 192 -22.44 -0.51 0.17
C LYS A 192 -21.68 0.00 1.39
N PHE A 193 -20.73 0.87 1.16
CA PHE A 193 -20.16 1.65 2.24
C PHE A 193 -21.28 2.52 2.79
N ASP A 194 -21.92 2.09 3.87
CA ASP A 194 -22.67 3.00 4.69
C ASP A 194 -21.65 3.95 5.33
N GLN A 195 -21.70 5.21 4.93
CA GLN A 195 -20.94 6.30 5.53
C GLN A 195 -21.48 6.57 6.95
N GLN A 196 -21.53 5.57 7.79
CA GLN A 196 -21.90 5.68 9.20
C GLN A 196 -20.75 5.12 10.04
N GLY A 197 -19.86 6.01 10.37
CA GLY A 197 -18.81 5.83 11.35
C GLY A 197 -18.41 7.18 11.85
#